data_1ec82e94e6df128244bbb8f8d6fc48a9
#
_entry.id   1ec82e94e6df128244bbb8f8d6fc48a9
#
_cell.length_a   1.000
_cell.length_b   1.000
_cell.length_c   1.000
_cell.angle_alpha   90.00
_cell.angle_beta   90.00
_cell.angle_gamma   90.00
#
_symmetry.space_group_name_H-M   'P 1'
#
loop_
_entity.id
_entity.type
_entity.pdbx_description
1 polymer ?
#
loop_
_entity_poly.entity_id
_entity_poly.type
_entity_poly.pdbx_seq_one_letter_code
_entity_poly.pdbx_strand_id
1 'polypeptide(L)'
;MCRESDWCSELDPDPKKWSKTCPLQPPKYFDKSLNTFIKAYKAAQDGDINRAIELLVDTRGEDLRNWYIEHGQMSGWHFRVKALKKPKPEKFTGILETNKSFSKYEAQVYKRDGYQCRYCGLRVIDTKSLLRMEKIVGKHIFQVKGKNSERHGVALALRATIDHVKPLSRGGRTRIDNLVTSCWSCNYGKLNATLEQLGISNPLKKRSNPSPNWNGLMA
;
A
#
# COMPACT_ATOMS: atom_id res chain seq x y z
N MET A 1 3.34 -15.81 14.41
CA MET A 1 3.71 -14.95 13.27
C MET A 1 3.31 -15.63 11.98
N CYS A 2 2.53 -14.97 11.12
CA CYS A 2 1.92 -15.61 9.93
C CYS A 2 2.90 -16.23 8.93
N ARG A 3 4.18 -15.83 8.91
CA ARG A 3 5.18 -16.36 7.96
C ARG A 3 5.57 -17.80 8.19
N GLU A 4 5.48 -18.29 9.41
CA GLU A 4 5.88 -19.63 9.82
C GLU A 4 4.68 -20.56 9.96
N SER A 5 3.46 -20.02 9.91
CA SER A 5 2.21 -20.75 10.01
C SER A 5 1.69 -21.13 8.63
N ASP A 6 1.06 -22.28 8.53
CA ASP A 6 0.32 -22.69 7.34
C ASP A 6 -1.00 -21.93 7.15
N TRP A 7 -1.38 -21.15 8.15
CA TRP A 7 -2.60 -20.37 8.19
C TRP A 7 -2.37 -18.99 8.81
N CYS A 8 -3.11 -17.99 8.32
CA CYS A 8 -3.17 -16.65 8.91
C CYS A 8 -4.52 -16.46 9.61
N SER A 9 -4.50 -16.19 10.92
CA SER A 9 -5.70 -15.98 11.74
C SER A 9 -6.54 -14.76 11.31
N GLU A 10 -5.94 -13.81 10.59
CA GLU A 10 -6.63 -12.63 10.04
C GLU A 10 -7.42 -12.93 8.76
N LEU A 11 -7.20 -14.08 8.13
CA LEU A 11 -7.96 -14.50 6.96
C LEU A 11 -9.12 -15.38 7.36
N ASP A 12 -10.31 -15.12 6.80
CA ASP A 12 -11.44 -16.03 6.94
C ASP A 12 -11.05 -17.42 6.42
N PRO A 13 -11.41 -18.52 7.12
CA PRO A 13 -11.18 -19.89 6.66
C PRO A 13 -11.74 -20.17 5.26
N ASP A 14 -12.83 -19.52 4.87
CA ASP A 14 -13.41 -19.66 3.54
C ASP A 14 -12.81 -18.63 2.55
N PRO A 15 -11.99 -19.07 1.57
CA PRO A 15 -11.43 -18.19 0.57
C PRO A 15 -12.47 -17.41 -0.26
N LYS A 16 -13.73 -17.88 -0.29
CA LYS A 16 -14.82 -17.18 -1.01
C LYS A 16 -15.21 -15.88 -0.33
N LYS A 17 -14.99 -15.77 0.97
CA LYS A 17 -15.24 -14.55 1.76
C LYS A 17 -14.12 -13.52 1.67
N TRP A 18 -12.99 -13.86 1.11
CA TRP A 18 -11.89 -12.93 0.92
C TRP A 18 -12.27 -11.85 -0.10
N SER A 19 -11.74 -10.63 0.08
CA SER A 19 -11.94 -9.54 -0.88
C SER A 19 -11.53 -9.96 -2.30
N LYS A 20 -12.38 -9.63 -3.27
CA LYS A 20 -12.11 -9.90 -4.69
C LYS A 20 -10.93 -9.12 -5.27
N THR A 21 -10.51 -8.04 -4.61
CA THR A 21 -9.41 -7.19 -5.07
C THR A 21 -8.22 -7.19 -4.12
N CYS A 22 -8.40 -7.61 -2.89
CA CYS A 22 -7.34 -7.70 -1.89
C CYS A 22 -7.62 -8.87 -0.94
N PRO A 23 -6.64 -9.73 -0.63
CA PRO A 23 -6.83 -10.84 0.28
C PRO A 23 -7.01 -10.41 1.74
N LEU A 24 -6.47 -9.25 2.11
CA LEU A 24 -6.57 -8.70 3.45
C LEU A 24 -7.25 -7.34 3.41
N GLN A 25 -8.26 -7.16 4.25
CA GLN A 25 -8.87 -5.86 4.47
C GLN A 25 -8.10 -5.16 5.61
N PRO A 26 -7.68 -3.92 5.38
CA PRO A 26 -7.09 -3.15 6.47
C PRO A 26 -8.08 -2.99 7.62
N PRO A 27 -7.63 -3.11 8.88
CA PRO A 27 -8.45 -2.83 10.04
C PRO A 27 -9.06 -1.43 10.00
N LYS A 28 -10.26 -1.25 10.58
CA LYS A 28 -10.96 0.05 10.59
C LYS A 28 -10.15 1.19 11.20
N TYR A 29 -9.22 0.90 12.11
CA TYR A 29 -8.37 1.91 12.72
C TYR A 29 -7.41 2.60 11.72
N PHE A 30 -7.17 2.03 10.54
CA PHE A 30 -6.36 2.67 9.49
C PHE A 30 -6.94 4.02 9.05
N ASP A 31 -8.26 4.10 8.84
CA ASP A 31 -8.91 5.37 8.51
C ASP A 31 -8.83 6.38 9.65
N LYS A 32 -8.98 5.92 10.91
CA LYS A 32 -8.79 6.78 12.08
C LYS A 32 -7.35 7.29 12.15
N SER A 33 -6.38 6.41 12.00
CA SER A 33 -4.96 6.75 11.98
C SER A 33 -4.62 7.75 10.88
N LEU A 34 -5.15 7.55 9.67
CA LEU A 34 -4.98 8.50 8.56
C LEU A 34 -5.58 9.87 8.90
N ASN A 35 -6.80 9.91 9.44
CA ASN A 35 -7.45 11.17 9.81
C ASN A 35 -6.67 11.90 10.92
N THR A 36 -6.12 11.17 11.88
CA THR A 36 -5.25 11.75 12.93
C THR A 36 -3.94 12.27 12.32
N PHE A 37 -3.34 11.52 11.39
CA PHE A 37 -2.15 11.99 10.65
C PHE A 37 -2.43 13.25 9.84
N ILE A 38 -3.59 13.39 9.20
CA ILE A 38 -3.99 14.60 8.47
C ILE A 38 -3.99 15.81 9.42
N LYS A 39 -4.53 15.67 10.63
CA LYS A 39 -4.51 16.73 11.66
C LYS A 39 -3.07 17.06 12.09
N ALA A 40 -2.24 16.03 12.33
CA ALA A 40 -0.83 16.22 12.66
C ALA A 40 -0.07 16.96 11.54
N TYR A 41 -0.30 16.57 10.29
CA TYR A 41 0.32 17.20 9.13
C TYR A 41 -0.06 18.69 9.01
N LYS A 42 -1.35 19.01 9.22
CA LYS A 42 -1.81 20.39 9.23
C LYS A 42 -1.17 21.20 10.36
N ALA A 43 -1.19 20.69 11.60
CA ALA A 43 -0.53 21.36 12.74
C ALA A 43 0.95 21.63 12.45
N ALA A 44 1.66 20.66 11.86
CA ALA A 44 3.06 20.84 11.47
C ALA A 44 3.25 21.93 10.39
N GLN A 45 2.33 22.03 9.42
CA GLN A 45 2.37 23.09 8.41
C GLN A 45 2.07 24.47 8.99
N ASP A 46 1.19 24.55 9.98
CA ASP A 46 0.81 25.78 10.71
C ASP A 46 1.88 26.19 11.75
N GLY A 47 2.97 25.41 11.91
CA GLY A 47 4.08 25.69 12.83
C GLY A 47 3.86 25.16 14.26
N ASP A 48 2.73 24.55 14.56
CA ASP A 48 2.45 23.93 15.86
C ASP A 48 3.07 22.54 15.95
N ILE A 49 4.40 22.52 16.14
CA ILE A 49 5.19 21.28 16.14
C ILE A 49 4.84 20.38 17.34
N ASN A 50 4.59 20.95 18.50
CA ASN A 50 4.24 20.18 19.70
C ASN A 50 2.92 19.44 19.49
N ARG A 51 1.91 20.13 18.97
CA ARG A 51 0.63 19.51 18.64
C ARG A 51 0.76 18.44 17.55
N ALA A 52 1.61 18.67 16.56
CA ALA A 52 1.88 17.69 15.52
C ALA A 52 2.47 16.39 16.11
N ILE A 53 3.44 16.50 17.01
CA ILE A 53 4.08 15.36 17.69
C ILE A 53 3.06 14.59 18.54
N GLU A 54 2.27 15.28 19.37
CA GLU A 54 1.20 14.66 20.15
C GLU A 54 0.25 13.83 19.28
N LEU A 55 -0.23 14.42 18.18
CA LEU A 55 -1.12 13.75 17.25
C LEU A 55 -0.46 12.57 16.56
N LEU A 56 0.86 12.60 16.30
CA LEU A 56 1.57 11.47 15.73
C LEU A 56 1.57 10.24 16.65
N VAL A 57 1.65 10.44 17.97
CA VAL A 57 1.51 9.35 18.95
C VAL A 57 0.15 8.68 18.83
N ASP A 58 -0.91 9.46 18.63
CA ASP A 58 -2.28 8.95 18.50
C ASP A 58 -2.56 8.24 17.16
N THR A 59 -1.63 8.26 16.20
CA THR A 59 -1.81 7.58 14.90
C THR A 59 -1.74 6.07 15.00
N ARG A 60 -1.46 5.49 16.16
CA ARG A 60 -1.21 4.05 16.31
C ARG A 60 -0.10 3.55 15.39
N GLY A 61 0.97 4.33 15.26
CA GLY A 61 2.06 4.06 14.34
C GLY A 61 2.69 2.67 14.52
N GLU A 62 2.79 2.19 15.77
CA GLU A 62 3.28 0.86 16.09
C GLU A 62 2.33 -0.23 15.61
N ASP A 63 1.02 -0.09 15.80
CA ASP A 63 0.03 -1.05 15.32
C ASP A 63 0.03 -1.14 13.78
N LEU A 64 0.15 0.01 13.10
CA LEU A 64 0.26 0.07 11.64
C LEU A 64 1.53 -0.64 11.15
N ARG A 65 2.66 -0.49 11.85
CA ARG A 65 3.92 -1.16 11.55
C ARG A 65 3.80 -2.66 11.73
N ASN A 66 3.29 -3.10 12.86
CA ASN A 66 3.11 -4.50 13.19
C ASN A 66 2.17 -5.18 12.19
N TRP A 67 1.04 -4.54 11.88
CA TRP A 67 0.14 -5.05 10.85
C TRP A 67 0.84 -5.18 9.49
N TYR A 68 1.63 -4.17 9.08
CA TYR A 68 2.39 -4.25 7.84
C TYR A 68 3.40 -5.41 7.85
N ILE A 69 4.13 -5.61 8.94
CA ILE A 69 5.13 -6.68 9.03
C ILE A 69 4.46 -8.04 9.00
N GLU A 70 3.38 -8.23 9.73
CA GLU A 70 2.71 -9.52 9.87
C GLU A 70 1.82 -9.86 8.68
N HIS A 71 1.08 -8.89 8.16
CA HIS A 71 0.03 -9.12 7.19
C HIS A 71 0.27 -8.44 5.84
N GLY A 72 0.92 -7.30 5.82
CA GLY A 72 1.23 -6.54 4.60
C GLY A 72 2.49 -7.03 3.89
N GLN A 73 3.46 -7.57 4.62
CA GLN A 73 4.73 -8.02 4.07
C GLN A 73 4.65 -9.49 3.59
N MET A 74 3.91 -9.73 2.52
CA MET A 74 3.72 -11.01 1.83
C MET A 74 2.72 -12.00 2.47
N SER A 75 2.46 -11.94 3.77
CA SER A 75 1.75 -13.03 4.45
C SER A 75 0.37 -13.35 3.86
N GLY A 76 -0.56 -12.40 3.86
CA GLY A 76 -1.92 -12.65 3.36
C GLY A 76 -1.96 -12.98 1.87
N TRP A 77 -1.12 -12.35 1.07
CA TRP A 77 -1.02 -12.63 -0.38
C TRP A 77 -0.40 -14.00 -0.63
N HIS A 78 0.64 -14.35 0.13
CA HIS A 78 1.30 -15.65 0.07
C HIS A 78 0.32 -16.77 0.42
N PHE A 79 -0.41 -16.65 1.54
CA PHE A 79 -1.41 -17.65 1.93
C PHE A 79 -2.51 -17.80 0.88
N ARG A 80 -2.93 -16.72 0.23
CA ARG A 80 -3.91 -16.81 -0.84
C ARG A 80 -3.39 -17.63 -2.01
N VAL A 81 -2.17 -17.38 -2.47
CA VAL A 81 -1.55 -18.20 -3.53
C VAL A 81 -1.47 -19.67 -3.13
N LYS A 82 -1.05 -19.94 -1.89
CA LYS A 82 -0.93 -21.32 -1.34
C LYS A 82 -2.30 -21.99 -1.22
N ALA A 83 -3.28 -21.31 -0.63
CA ALA A 83 -4.61 -21.85 -0.39
C ALA A 83 -5.38 -22.16 -1.67
N LEU A 84 -5.23 -21.33 -2.69
CA LEU A 84 -5.89 -21.52 -3.99
C LEU A 84 -5.25 -22.63 -4.84
N LYS A 85 -4.09 -23.13 -4.45
CA LYS A 85 -3.36 -24.23 -5.15
C LYS A 85 -3.27 -24.02 -6.67
N LYS A 86 -3.21 -22.77 -7.10
CA LYS A 86 -3.14 -22.47 -8.54
C LYS A 86 -1.76 -22.79 -9.10
N PRO A 87 -1.69 -23.27 -10.34
CA PRO A 87 -0.41 -23.58 -10.98
C PRO A 87 0.47 -22.32 -11.06
N LYS A 88 1.78 -22.53 -11.00
CA LYS A 88 2.73 -21.45 -11.26
C LYS A 88 2.53 -20.96 -12.69
N PRO A 89 2.44 -19.64 -12.95
CA PRO A 89 2.36 -19.13 -14.31
C PRO A 89 3.63 -19.51 -15.07
N GLU A 90 3.48 -19.71 -16.36
CA GLU A 90 4.62 -19.96 -17.24
C GLU A 90 5.67 -18.85 -17.10
N LYS A 91 6.94 -19.25 -17.21
CA LYS A 91 8.04 -18.31 -17.20
C LYS A 91 8.00 -17.49 -18.49
N PHE A 92 7.98 -16.17 -18.37
CA PHE A 92 8.07 -15.32 -19.54
C PHE A 92 9.49 -15.41 -20.14
N THR A 93 9.58 -15.77 -21.39
CA THR A 93 10.84 -15.98 -22.13
C THR A 93 11.21 -14.83 -23.06
N GLY A 94 10.32 -13.83 -23.20
CA GLY A 94 10.58 -12.65 -24.02
C GLY A 94 11.50 -11.63 -23.36
N ILE A 95 11.76 -10.53 -24.04
CA ILE A 95 12.53 -9.40 -23.53
C ILE A 95 11.72 -8.72 -22.43
N LEU A 96 12.27 -8.70 -21.21
CA LEU A 96 11.67 -7.97 -20.09
C LEU A 96 11.93 -6.48 -20.23
N GLU A 97 10.90 -5.68 -20.03
CA GLU A 97 11.07 -4.25 -19.91
C GLU A 97 11.84 -3.94 -18.62
N THR A 98 12.98 -3.25 -18.75
CA THR A 98 13.72 -2.77 -17.59
C THR A 98 12.90 -1.70 -16.88
N ASN A 99 12.98 -1.66 -15.55
CA ASN A 99 12.21 -0.79 -14.68
C ASN A 99 12.61 0.69 -14.87
N LYS A 100 12.42 1.22 -16.07
CA LYS A 100 12.68 2.61 -16.38
C LYS A 100 11.54 3.45 -15.82
N SER A 101 11.86 4.16 -14.75
CA SER A 101 11.15 5.32 -14.22
C SER A 101 9.62 5.37 -14.46
N PHE A 102 8.85 5.01 -13.44
CA PHE A 102 7.40 5.31 -13.41
C PHE A 102 7.09 6.79 -13.41
N SER A 103 8.11 7.66 -13.20
CA SER A 103 7.92 9.08 -12.88
C SER A 103 7.02 9.80 -13.88
N LYS A 104 7.11 9.46 -15.16
CA LYS A 104 6.25 10.07 -16.20
C LYS A 104 4.77 9.69 -16.08
N TYR A 105 4.44 8.59 -15.40
CA TYR A 105 3.06 8.13 -15.24
C TYR A 105 2.52 8.39 -13.82
N GLU A 106 3.39 8.68 -12.87
CA GLU A 106 3.06 8.72 -11.44
C GLU A 106 1.91 9.68 -11.15
N ALA A 107 2.04 10.94 -11.56
CA ALA A 107 1.00 11.96 -11.35
C ALA A 107 -0.33 11.56 -12.03
N GLN A 108 -0.27 11.01 -13.24
CA GLN A 108 -1.46 10.60 -13.99
C GLN A 108 -2.17 9.41 -13.32
N VAL A 109 -1.41 8.41 -12.84
CA VAL A 109 -1.96 7.24 -12.15
C VAL A 109 -2.60 7.64 -10.83
N TYR A 110 -1.90 8.44 -10.01
CA TYR A 110 -2.44 8.90 -8.73
C TYR A 110 -3.70 9.75 -8.91
N LYS A 111 -3.70 10.67 -9.89
CA LYS A 111 -4.88 11.49 -10.21
C LYS A 111 -6.06 10.63 -10.67
N ARG A 112 -5.84 9.69 -11.59
CA ARG A 112 -6.88 8.76 -12.07
C ARG A 112 -7.50 7.96 -10.93
N ASP A 113 -6.68 7.49 -10.01
CA ASP A 113 -7.09 6.61 -8.92
C ASP A 113 -7.48 7.37 -7.63
N GLY A 114 -7.38 8.73 -7.64
CA GLY A 114 -7.74 9.58 -6.50
C GLY A 114 -6.93 9.30 -5.24
N TYR A 115 -5.63 8.98 -5.37
CA TYR A 115 -4.78 8.59 -4.24
C TYR A 115 -5.40 7.49 -3.37
N GLN A 116 -6.06 6.54 -4.02
CA GLN A 116 -6.66 5.38 -3.37
C GLN A 116 -6.03 4.10 -3.88
N CYS A 117 -5.67 3.20 -2.97
CA CYS A 117 -5.16 1.88 -3.31
C CYS A 117 -6.23 1.10 -4.09
N ARG A 118 -5.92 0.70 -5.32
CA ARG A 118 -6.86 -0.03 -6.19
C ARG A 118 -7.13 -1.46 -5.73
N TYR A 119 -6.30 -1.98 -4.83
CA TYR A 119 -6.49 -3.31 -4.24
C TYR A 119 -7.38 -3.27 -3.01
N CYS A 120 -6.97 -2.59 -1.94
CA CYS A 120 -7.65 -2.62 -0.65
C CYS A 120 -8.57 -1.41 -0.39
N GLY A 121 -8.54 -0.40 -1.25
CA GLY A 121 -9.39 0.79 -1.10
C GLY A 121 -8.86 1.85 -0.13
N LEU A 122 -7.73 1.63 0.54
CA LEU A 122 -7.16 2.63 1.44
C LEU A 122 -6.80 3.93 0.72
N ARG A 123 -7.11 5.06 1.34
CA ARG A 123 -6.53 6.34 0.96
C ARG A 123 -5.05 6.33 1.27
N VAL A 124 -4.22 6.73 0.32
CA VAL A 124 -2.76 6.72 0.45
C VAL A 124 -2.19 8.13 0.42
N ILE A 125 -1.03 8.29 1.04
CA ILE A 125 -0.35 9.58 1.21
C ILE A 125 0.80 9.66 0.21
N ASP A 126 0.93 10.80 -0.45
CA ASP A 126 2.05 11.08 -1.34
C ASP A 126 3.39 11.02 -0.57
N THR A 127 4.40 10.44 -1.21
CA THR A 127 5.73 10.28 -0.57
C THR A 127 6.38 11.62 -0.24
N LYS A 128 6.17 12.67 -1.06
CA LYS A 128 6.74 14.00 -0.80
C LYS A 128 6.13 14.61 0.47
N SER A 129 4.84 14.40 0.70
CA SER A 129 4.15 14.87 1.91
C SER A 129 4.64 14.17 3.16
N LEU A 130 4.89 12.85 3.09
CA LEU A 130 5.52 12.11 4.18
C LEU A 130 6.95 12.63 4.46
N LEU A 131 7.75 12.87 3.45
CA LEU A 131 9.11 13.42 3.59
C LEU A 131 9.09 14.86 4.13
N ARG A 132 8.09 15.66 3.78
CA ARG A 132 7.90 17.01 4.36
C ARG A 132 7.60 16.91 5.84
N MET A 133 6.72 15.98 6.25
CA MET A 133 6.46 15.72 7.67
C MET A 133 7.72 15.33 8.42
N GLU A 134 8.51 14.38 7.89
CA GLU A 134 9.80 13.98 8.47
C GLU A 134 10.75 15.19 8.64
N LYS A 135 10.80 16.07 7.63
CA LYS A 135 11.65 17.28 7.70
C LYS A 135 11.20 18.25 8.78
N ILE A 136 9.90 18.39 9.02
CA ILE A 136 9.36 19.34 10.00
C ILE A 136 9.55 18.82 11.43
N VAL A 137 9.14 17.59 11.73
CA VAL A 137 9.15 17.07 13.11
C VAL A 137 10.44 16.34 13.49
N GLY A 138 11.31 16.08 12.52
CA GLY A 138 12.55 15.35 12.71
C GLY A 138 12.43 13.83 12.49
N LYS A 139 13.52 13.24 11.99
CA LYS A 139 13.60 11.82 11.66
C LYS A 139 13.41 10.91 12.88
N HIS A 140 13.79 11.35 14.06
CA HIS A 140 13.63 10.57 15.29
C HIS A 140 12.16 10.45 15.75
N ILE A 141 11.29 11.36 15.29
CA ILE A 141 9.84 11.32 15.55
C ILE A 141 9.10 10.61 14.41
N PHE A 142 9.44 10.94 13.17
CA PHE A 142 8.73 10.43 11.99
C PHE A 142 9.70 10.06 10.90
N GLN A 143 10.05 8.77 10.81
CA GLN A 143 11.00 8.27 9.82
C GLN A 143 10.26 7.65 8.62
N VAL A 144 10.62 8.10 7.41
CA VAL A 144 10.03 7.64 6.13
C VAL A 144 10.89 6.60 5.44
N LYS A 145 12.22 6.78 5.48
CA LYS A 145 13.20 5.91 4.80
C LYS A 145 14.01 5.12 5.83
N GLY A 146 14.66 4.04 5.39
CA GLY A 146 15.45 3.16 6.25
C GLY A 146 14.90 1.74 6.31
N LYS A 147 15.26 0.98 7.35
CA LYS A 147 14.71 -0.36 7.59
C LYS A 147 13.24 -0.28 7.99
N ASN A 148 12.48 -1.34 7.71
CA ASN A 148 11.06 -1.38 8.07
C ASN A 148 10.82 -1.23 9.58
N SER A 149 11.74 -1.72 10.41
CA SER A 149 11.71 -1.56 11.87
C SER A 149 11.92 -0.12 12.37
N GLU A 150 12.47 0.74 11.52
CA GLU A 150 12.80 2.13 11.86
C GLU A 150 11.73 3.11 11.36
N ARG A 151 11.01 2.73 10.31
CA ARG A 151 10.01 3.60 9.68
C ARG A 151 8.79 3.79 10.57
N HIS A 152 8.25 5.00 10.58
CA HIS A 152 6.95 5.24 11.22
C HIS A 152 5.85 4.44 10.51
N GLY A 153 4.93 3.85 11.28
CA GLY A 153 3.90 2.96 10.73
C GLY A 153 3.03 3.61 9.66
N VAL A 154 2.69 4.90 9.81
CA VAL A 154 1.96 5.66 8.78
C VAL A 154 2.73 5.68 7.46
N ALA A 155 4.04 5.98 7.51
CA ALA A 155 4.89 6.00 6.32
C ALA A 155 5.07 4.60 5.72
N LEU A 156 5.02 3.56 6.54
CA LEU A 156 5.17 2.18 6.10
C LEU A 156 3.88 1.61 5.50
N ALA A 157 2.73 1.88 6.11
CA ALA A 157 1.48 1.27 5.70
C ALA A 157 0.69 2.08 4.66
N LEU A 158 0.71 3.43 4.78
CA LEU A 158 -0.16 4.32 4.01
C LEU A 158 0.53 5.05 2.85
N ARG A 159 1.82 4.79 2.60
CA ARG A 159 2.54 5.42 1.49
C ARG A 159 1.98 5.01 0.14
N ALA A 160 1.75 6.00 -0.73
CA ALA A 160 1.41 5.77 -2.13
C ALA A 160 2.57 5.13 -2.89
N THR A 161 2.26 4.15 -3.72
CA THR A 161 3.17 3.51 -4.67
C THR A 161 2.46 3.21 -5.98
N ILE A 162 3.23 2.96 -7.03
CA ILE A 162 2.72 2.41 -8.28
C ILE A 162 3.01 0.92 -8.33
N ASP A 163 2.01 0.14 -8.70
CA ASP A 163 2.17 -1.29 -8.97
C ASP A 163 1.81 -1.64 -10.40
N HIS A 164 2.51 -2.63 -10.96
CA HIS A 164 2.15 -3.25 -12.22
C HIS A 164 1.12 -4.35 -12.01
N VAL A 165 -0.07 -4.20 -12.56
CA VAL A 165 -1.14 -5.22 -12.47
C VAL A 165 -0.63 -6.55 -13.00
N LYS A 166 -0.09 -6.58 -14.23
CA LYS A 166 0.72 -7.67 -14.75
C LYS A 166 2.19 -7.38 -14.41
N PRO A 167 2.85 -8.21 -13.60
CA PRO A 167 4.24 -7.97 -13.20
C PRO A 167 5.19 -7.91 -14.40
N LEU A 168 6.23 -7.07 -14.31
CA LEU A 168 7.27 -6.99 -15.35
C LEU A 168 7.91 -8.36 -15.60
N SER A 169 8.23 -9.10 -14.54
CA SER A 169 8.78 -10.46 -14.62
C SER A 169 7.87 -11.49 -15.31
N ARG A 170 6.64 -11.09 -15.61
CA ARG A 170 5.63 -11.89 -16.35
C ARG A 170 5.25 -11.25 -17.68
N GLY A 171 6.13 -10.39 -18.24
CA GLY A 171 5.90 -9.71 -19.51
C GLY A 171 4.91 -8.54 -19.44
N GLY A 172 4.66 -8.00 -18.24
CA GLY A 172 3.97 -6.72 -18.09
C GLY A 172 4.83 -5.58 -18.64
N ARG A 173 4.19 -4.46 -18.99
CA ARG A 173 4.86 -3.26 -19.49
C ARG A 173 4.55 -2.07 -18.59
N THR A 174 5.47 -1.11 -18.54
CA THR A 174 5.30 0.17 -17.83
C THR A 174 4.46 1.11 -18.68
N ARG A 175 3.14 0.93 -18.62
CA ARG A 175 2.13 1.71 -19.34
C ARG A 175 0.96 2.00 -18.44
N ILE A 176 0.26 3.10 -18.71
CA ILE A 176 -0.88 3.58 -17.90
C ILE A 176 -2.00 2.52 -17.74
N ASP A 177 -2.17 1.66 -18.73
CA ASP A 177 -3.14 0.57 -18.77
C ASP A 177 -2.69 -0.69 -18.00
N ASN A 178 -1.47 -0.68 -17.45
CA ASN A 178 -0.94 -1.74 -16.59
C ASN A 178 -0.51 -1.22 -15.21
N LEU A 179 -0.68 0.06 -14.92
CA LEU A 179 -0.25 0.70 -13.68
C LEU A 179 -1.44 1.09 -12.81
N VAL A 180 -1.34 0.87 -11.51
CA VAL A 180 -2.35 1.28 -10.52
C VAL A 180 -1.71 1.91 -9.30
N THR A 181 -2.44 2.80 -8.66
CA THR A 181 -2.10 3.25 -7.31
C THR A 181 -2.27 2.10 -6.33
N SER A 182 -1.25 1.87 -5.54
CA SER A 182 -1.24 0.85 -4.48
C SER A 182 -0.73 1.45 -3.18
N CYS A 183 -1.21 0.97 -2.04
CA CYS A 183 -0.49 1.21 -0.79
C CYS A 183 0.76 0.33 -0.74
N TRP A 184 1.72 0.74 0.07
CA TRP A 184 2.97 -0.02 0.19
C TRP A 184 2.76 -1.49 0.59
N SER A 185 1.78 -1.74 1.48
CA SER A 185 1.46 -3.10 1.93
C SER A 185 0.95 -3.99 0.80
N CYS A 186 0.02 -3.51 -0.03
CA CYS A 186 -0.50 -4.28 -1.16
C CYS A 186 0.56 -4.51 -2.25
N ASN A 187 1.37 -3.48 -2.54
CA ASN A 187 2.45 -3.60 -3.52
C ASN A 187 3.46 -4.67 -3.09
N TYR A 188 3.93 -4.58 -1.85
CA TYR A 188 4.87 -5.55 -1.28
C TYR A 188 4.27 -6.94 -1.11
N GLY A 189 2.99 -7.04 -0.75
CA GLY A 189 2.32 -8.31 -0.59
C GLY A 189 2.14 -9.05 -1.93
N LYS A 190 1.74 -8.31 -2.97
CA LYS A 190 1.51 -8.88 -4.30
C LYS A 190 2.81 -9.30 -4.99
N LEU A 191 3.87 -8.52 -4.88
CA LEU A 191 5.15 -8.78 -5.57
C LEU A 191 4.93 -9.14 -7.06
N ASN A 192 5.46 -10.29 -7.46
CA ASN A 192 5.42 -10.82 -8.82
C ASN A 192 4.28 -11.83 -9.04
N ALA A 193 3.30 -11.92 -8.12
CA ALA A 193 2.14 -12.78 -8.30
C ALA A 193 1.19 -12.20 -9.35
N THR A 194 0.65 -13.06 -10.21
CA THR A 194 -0.39 -12.67 -11.17
C THR A 194 -1.76 -12.61 -10.50
N LEU A 195 -2.72 -11.95 -11.16
CA LEU A 195 -4.11 -11.89 -10.66
C LEU A 195 -4.73 -13.28 -10.57
N GLU A 196 -4.41 -14.16 -11.52
CA GLU A 196 -4.89 -15.55 -11.56
C GLU A 196 -4.34 -16.33 -10.37
N GLN A 197 -3.04 -16.20 -10.04
CA GLN A 197 -2.46 -16.83 -8.85
C GLN A 197 -3.13 -16.39 -7.57
N LEU A 198 -3.48 -15.12 -7.49
CA LEU A 198 -4.14 -14.52 -6.33
C LEU A 198 -5.66 -14.77 -6.33
N GLY A 199 -6.25 -15.16 -7.46
CA GLY A 199 -7.70 -15.30 -7.61
C GLY A 199 -8.44 -13.99 -7.36
N ILE A 200 -7.83 -12.86 -7.70
CA ILE A 200 -8.42 -11.53 -7.54
C ILE A 200 -8.83 -10.93 -8.89
N SER A 201 -9.84 -10.08 -8.87
CA SER A 201 -10.28 -9.36 -10.05
C SER A 201 -9.29 -8.26 -10.44
N ASN A 202 -9.26 -7.92 -11.74
CA ASN A 202 -8.41 -6.85 -12.23
C ASN A 202 -8.82 -5.50 -11.62
N PRO A 203 -7.92 -4.85 -10.84
CA PRO A 203 -8.21 -3.59 -10.18
C PRO A 203 -8.49 -2.43 -11.15
N LEU A 204 -8.02 -2.52 -12.40
CA LEU A 204 -8.32 -1.52 -13.44
C LEU A 204 -9.77 -1.58 -13.93
N LYS A 205 -10.40 -2.77 -13.88
CA LYS A 205 -11.81 -2.94 -14.27
C LYS A 205 -12.80 -2.49 -13.20
N LYS A 206 -12.37 -2.40 -11.94
CA LYS A 206 -13.20 -1.89 -10.86
C LYS A 206 -13.22 -0.36 -10.95
N ARG A 207 -14.42 0.24 -10.97
CA ARG A 207 -14.56 1.69 -10.90
C ARG A 207 -13.92 2.18 -9.60
N SER A 208 -13.00 3.15 -9.68
CA SER A 208 -12.55 3.87 -8.49
C SER A 208 -13.69 4.76 -8.02
N ASN A 209 -13.87 4.82 -6.71
CA ASN A 209 -14.76 5.80 -6.09
C ASN A 209 -13.89 6.69 -5.18
N PRO A 210 -13.07 7.57 -5.78
CA PRO A 210 -12.17 8.41 -5.01
C PRO A 210 -12.97 9.37 -4.15
N SER A 211 -12.47 9.63 -2.95
CA SER A 211 -12.99 10.71 -2.12
C SER A 211 -12.75 12.04 -2.84
N PRO A 212 -13.78 12.86 -3.11
CA PRO A 212 -13.64 14.05 -3.96
C PRO A 212 -12.60 15.06 -3.44
N ASN A 213 -12.37 15.08 -2.14
CA ASN A 213 -11.46 16.03 -1.47
C ASN A 213 -10.12 15.41 -1.06
N TRP A 214 -9.80 14.20 -1.55
CA TRP A 214 -8.55 13.54 -1.21
C TRP A 214 -7.54 13.61 -2.37
N ASN A 215 -6.42 14.24 -2.12
CA ASN A 215 -5.33 14.41 -3.09
C ASN A 215 -3.99 13.84 -2.60
N GLY A 216 -3.98 12.93 -1.60
CA GLY A 216 -2.76 12.36 -1.04
C GLY A 216 -1.96 13.32 -0.16
N LEU A 217 -2.56 14.42 0.31
CA LEU A 217 -1.92 15.54 1.04
C LEU A 217 -0.94 16.33 0.15
N MET A 218 -1.08 16.27 -1.17
CA MET A 218 -0.29 17.13 -2.05
C MET A 218 -0.61 18.61 -1.78
N ALA A 219 0.44 19.40 -1.61
CA ALA A 219 0.36 20.87 -1.54
C ALA A 219 0.16 21.45 -2.93
#